data_610eaf5f7a9d55d07b1deb15faea35ba
#
_entry.id   610eaf5f7a9d55d07b1deb15faea35ba
#
_cell.length_a   1.000
_cell.length_b   1.000
_cell.length_c   1.000
_cell.angle_alpha   90.00
_cell.angle_beta   90.00
_cell.angle_gamma   90.00
#
_symmetry.space_group_name_H-M   'P 1'
#
loop_
_entity.id
_entity.type
_entity.pdbx_description
1 polymer ?
#
loop_
_entity_poly.entity_id
_entity_poly.type
_entity_poly.pdbx_seq_one_letter_code
_entity_poly.pdbx_strand_id
1 'polypeptide(L)'
;SSKIFCAIQKDELYTEISIVDNGIGVFRRIRDYAQEILGMKMNAAQAVLELYKGKFTTDPSFHSGEGIFFVSKMLSEFVIWSEDTYYSWRCDDRDRFVQSHLLAYYTRLEGIGTMAVMKLANNAEHTSREVFDEFAPLEEGVVKTQIPLREMCPLGDPVARSQARRILRRLDEF
;
A
#
# COMPACT_ATOMS: atom_id res chain seq x y z
N SER A 1 -6.76 17.08 0.40
CA SER A 1 -7.12 17.04 1.85
C SER A 1 -6.99 18.41 2.44
N SER A 2 -7.85 18.74 3.39
CA SER A 2 -7.78 20.01 4.15
C SER A 2 -7.14 19.82 5.53
N LYS A 3 -7.12 18.57 6.02
CA LYS A 3 -6.53 18.22 7.31
C LYS A 3 -5.69 16.94 7.16
N ILE A 4 -4.52 16.96 7.78
CA ILE A 4 -3.63 15.81 7.93
C ILE A 4 -3.31 15.66 9.40
N PHE A 5 -3.41 14.46 9.90
CA PHE A 5 -3.02 14.09 11.25
C PHE A 5 -1.86 13.10 11.20
N CYS A 6 -0.83 13.36 12.01
CA CYS A 6 0.32 12.48 12.13
C CYS A 6 0.51 12.13 13.62
N ALA A 7 0.67 10.86 13.92
CA ALA A 7 1.02 10.38 15.25
C ALA A 7 2.23 9.47 15.17
N ILE A 8 3.08 9.55 16.19
CA ILE A 8 4.24 8.67 16.37
C ILE A 8 4.13 8.05 17.74
N GLN A 9 4.18 6.74 17.80
CA GLN A 9 4.22 5.95 19.02
C GLN A 9 5.48 5.10 19.03
N LYS A 10 6.13 5.02 20.16
CA LYS A 10 7.34 4.20 20.33
C LYS A 10 7.26 3.44 21.65
N ASP A 11 7.47 2.15 21.57
CA ASP A 11 7.68 1.27 22.72
C ASP A 11 9.09 0.64 22.67
N GLU A 12 9.34 -0.38 23.47
CA GLU A 12 10.64 -1.07 23.52
C GLU A 12 10.94 -1.85 22.23
N LEU A 13 9.92 -2.33 21.54
CA LEU A 13 10.05 -3.23 20.39
C LEU A 13 9.88 -2.52 19.05
N TYR A 14 8.97 -1.54 18.98
CA TYR A 14 8.56 -0.93 17.71
C TYR A 14 8.46 0.60 17.79
N THR A 15 8.68 1.21 16.65
CA THR A 15 8.28 2.59 16.37
C THR A 15 7.17 2.53 15.32
N GLU A 16 6.02 3.13 15.63
CA GLU A 16 4.85 3.19 14.75
C GLU A 16 4.55 4.64 14.39
N ILE A 17 4.30 4.89 13.10
CA ILE A 17 3.92 6.19 12.54
C ILE A 17 2.59 6.01 11.83
N SER A 18 1.59 6.81 12.22
CA SER A 18 0.29 6.86 11.56
C SER A 18 0.11 8.22 10.90
N ILE A 19 -0.27 8.23 9.63
CA ILE A 19 -0.63 9.43 8.87
C ILE A 19 -2.04 9.24 8.35
N VAL A 20 -2.92 10.19 8.69
CA VAL A 20 -4.33 10.13 8.31
C VAL A 20 -4.75 11.47 7.71
N ASP A 21 -5.44 11.45 6.58
CA ASP A 21 -5.98 12.64 5.94
C ASP A 21 -7.49 12.50 5.69
N ASN A 22 -8.14 13.63 5.43
CA ASN A 22 -9.54 13.70 5.02
C ASN A 22 -9.69 14.03 3.51
N GLY A 23 -8.77 13.58 2.68
CA GLY A 23 -8.81 13.76 1.23
C GLY A 23 -9.79 12.80 0.54
N ILE A 24 -9.68 12.72 -0.77
CA ILE A 24 -10.54 11.87 -1.60
C ILE A 24 -10.19 10.38 -1.51
N GLY A 25 -9.06 10.03 -0.90
CA GLY A 25 -8.56 8.66 -0.82
C GLY A 25 -7.59 8.29 -1.95
N VAL A 26 -6.53 7.56 -1.58
CA VAL A 26 -5.45 7.20 -2.51
C VAL A 26 -5.93 6.32 -3.65
N PHE A 27 -6.74 5.29 -3.38
CA PHE A 27 -7.19 4.38 -4.42
C PHE A 27 -8.21 5.03 -5.36
N ARG A 28 -9.03 5.93 -4.85
CA ARG A 28 -9.91 6.76 -5.69
C ARG A 28 -9.07 7.67 -6.59
N ARG A 29 -8.04 8.34 -6.05
CA ARG A 29 -7.15 9.18 -6.86
C ARG A 29 -6.47 8.42 -7.99
N ILE A 30 -6.03 7.18 -7.73
CA ILE A 30 -5.44 6.30 -8.76
C ILE A 30 -6.48 5.98 -9.85
N ARG A 31 -7.71 5.62 -9.48
CA ARG A 31 -8.78 5.31 -10.43
C ARG A 31 -9.18 6.52 -11.28
N ASP A 32 -9.32 7.68 -10.64
CA ASP A 32 -9.67 8.93 -11.33
C ASP A 32 -8.58 9.29 -12.36
N TYR A 33 -7.31 9.23 -11.96
CA TYR A 33 -6.17 9.46 -12.87
C TYR A 33 -6.16 8.46 -14.03
N ALA A 34 -6.34 7.18 -13.77
CA ALA A 34 -6.38 6.16 -14.81
C ALA A 34 -7.52 6.45 -15.82
N GLN A 35 -8.70 6.82 -15.33
CA GLN A 35 -9.85 7.16 -16.19
C GLN A 35 -9.62 8.45 -16.99
N GLU A 36 -9.14 9.51 -16.35
CA GLU A 36 -9.04 10.85 -16.94
C GLU A 36 -7.85 10.98 -17.90
N ILE A 37 -6.70 10.40 -17.54
CA ILE A 37 -5.44 10.59 -18.26
C ILE A 37 -5.10 9.40 -19.16
N LEU A 38 -5.33 8.17 -18.69
CA LEU A 38 -5.01 6.95 -19.44
C LEU A 38 -6.19 6.37 -20.20
N GLY A 39 -7.42 6.90 -20.01
CA GLY A 39 -8.64 6.37 -20.60
C GLY A 39 -9.05 4.97 -20.10
N MET A 40 -8.49 4.55 -18.96
CA MET A 40 -8.62 3.19 -18.42
C MET A 40 -9.56 3.18 -17.22
N LYS A 41 -10.54 2.25 -17.23
CA LYS A 41 -11.41 2.02 -16.08
C LYS A 41 -10.75 1.01 -15.14
N MET A 42 -10.50 1.42 -13.91
CA MET A 42 -9.97 0.57 -12.86
C MET A 42 -10.99 0.37 -11.73
N ASN A 43 -11.04 -0.83 -11.16
CA ASN A 43 -11.69 -1.07 -9.87
C ASN A 43 -10.68 -0.89 -8.71
N ALA A 44 -11.16 -0.98 -7.47
CA ALA A 44 -10.32 -0.79 -6.29
C ALA A 44 -9.17 -1.80 -6.20
N ALA A 45 -9.40 -3.07 -6.52
CA ALA A 45 -8.37 -4.10 -6.51
C ALA A 45 -7.27 -3.84 -7.57
N GLN A 46 -7.64 -3.32 -8.73
CA GLN A 46 -6.67 -2.93 -9.77
C GLN A 46 -5.83 -1.74 -9.32
N ALA A 47 -6.43 -0.74 -8.64
CA ALA A 47 -5.67 0.38 -8.07
C ALA A 47 -4.64 -0.09 -7.02
N VAL A 48 -4.98 -1.08 -6.19
CA VAL A 48 -4.02 -1.71 -5.26
C VAL A 48 -2.89 -2.42 -6.01
N LEU A 49 -3.21 -3.15 -7.10
CA LEU A 49 -2.19 -3.82 -7.92
C LEU A 49 -1.16 -2.83 -8.48
N GLU A 50 -1.58 -1.61 -8.84
CA GLU A 50 -0.64 -0.58 -9.32
C GLU A 50 0.38 -0.19 -8.24
N LEU A 51 -0.02 -0.13 -6.97
CA LEU A 51 0.94 0.10 -5.88
C LEU A 51 1.91 -1.08 -5.69
N TYR A 52 1.45 -2.32 -5.90
CA TYR A 52 2.34 -3.49 -5.84
C TYR A 52 3.33 -3.55 -7.00
N LYS A 53 2.99 -3.01 -8.17
CA LYS A 53 3.93 -2.89 -9.31
C LYS A 53 5.07 -1.91 -9.01
N GLY A 54 4.83 -0.92 -8.14
CA GLY A 54 5.86 0.00 -7.68
C GLY A 54 6.33 1.03 -8.70
N LYS A 55 5.54 1.31 -9.73
CA LYS A 55 5.88 2.29 -10.78
C LYS A 55 4.74 3.25 -11.10
N PHE A 56 3.60 3.11 -10.44
CA PHE A 56 2.45 3.96 -10.70
C PHE A 56 2.54 5.28 -9.95
N THR A 57 2.37 6.38 -10.66
CA THR A 57 2.24 7.71 -10.06
C THR A 57 1.13 8.49 -10.74
N THR A 58 0.43 9.31 -9.97
CA THR A 58 -0.54 10.28 -10.49
C THR A 58 0.10 11.64 -10.79
N ASP A 59 1.40 11.75 -10.59
CA ASP A 59 2.18 12.95 -10.87
C ASP A 59 3.60 12.60 -11.37
N PRO A 60 3.72 12.15 -12.64
CA PRO A 60 4.98 11.68 -13.21
C PRO A 60 6.04 12.76 -13.35
N SER A 61 5.65 14.05 -13.24
CA SER A 61 6.60 15.17 -13.32
C SER A 61 7.45 15.31 -12.05
N PHE A 62 6.95 14.81 -10.91
CA PHE A 62 7.60 14.96 -9.61
C PHE A 62 7.95 13.62 -8.94
N HIS A 63 7.33 12.51 -9.36
CA HIS A 63 7.46 11.22 -8.69
C HIS A 63 7.65 10.07 -9.67
N SER A 64 8.57 9.14 -9.35
CA SER A 64 8.79 7.90 -10.10
C SER A 64 7.72 6.83 -9.86
N GLY A 65 6.89 6.99 -8.81
CA GLY A 65 5.92 5.99 -8.38
C GLY A 65 6.49 4.90 -7.44
N GLU A 66 7.78 4.87 -7.22
CA GLU A 66 8.48 3.82 -6.47
C GLU A 66 8.48 4.01 -4.94
N GLY A 67 8.16 5.23 -4.47
CA GLY A 67 8.30 5.61 -3.06
C GLY A 67 7.52 4.70 -2.10
N ILE A 68 6.21 4.50 -2.34
CA ILE A 68 5.37 3.64 -1.49
C ILE A 68 5.85 2.19 -1.54
N PHE A 69 6.25 1.71 -2.72
CA PHE A 69 6.74 0.35 -2.90
C PHE A 69 7.97 0.10 -2.02
N PHE A 70 9.04 0.87 -2.17
CA PHE A 70 10.28 0.66 -1.41
C PHE A 70 10.10 0.95 0.08
N VAL A 71 9.39 2.01 0.47
CA VAL A 71 9.11 2.30 1.88
C VAL A 71 8.39 1.13 2.54
N SER A 72 7.39 0.55 1.88
CA SER A 72 6.68 -0.61 2.43
C SER A 72 7.61 -1.80 2.69
N LYS A 73 8.63 -2.03 1.83
CA LYS A 73 9.59 -3.13 1.98
C LYS A 73 10.62 -2.90 3.08
N MET A 74 10.90 -1.63 3.41
CA MET A 74 11.80 -1.26 4.50
C MET A 74 11.18 -1.41 5.88
N LEU A 75 9.85 -1.51 5.97
CA LEU A 75 9.11 -1.55 7.23
C LEU A 75 8.83 -2.98 7.67
N SER A 76 8.69 -3.18 8.97
CA SER A 76 8.27 -4.46 9.56
C SER A 76 6.81 -4.78 9.22
N GLU A 77 5.95 -3.76 9.27
CA GLU A 77 4.56 -3.82 8.82
C GLU A 77 4.20 -2.49 8.16
N PHE A 78 3.39 -2.56 7.11
CA PHE A 78 2.89 -1.37 6.41
C PHE A 78 1.47 -1.61 5.92
N VAL A 79 0.59 -0.64 6.17
CA VAL A 79 -0.80 -0.66 5.69
C VAL A 79 -1.18 0.70 5.17
N ILE A 80 -1.78 0.75 4.00
CA ILE A 80 -2.58 1.88 3.53
C ILE A 80 -4.03 1.41 3.46
N TRP A 81 -4.91 2.15 4.11
CA TRP A 81 -6.35 1.98 4.03
C TRP A 81 -7.00 3.23 3.43
N SER A 82 -7.93 3.01 2.52
CA SER A 82 -8.76 4.08 1.94
C SER A 82 -10.04 3.47 1.41
N GLU A 83 -11.19 4.09 1.67
CA GLU A 83 -12.50 3.51 1.43
C GLU A 83 -12.61 2.13 2.15
N ASP A 84 -12.93 1.05 1.46
CA ASP A 84 -12.95 -0.32 2.01
C ASP A 84 -11.81 -1.17 1.40
N THR A 85 -10.70 -0.54 1.06
CA THR A 85 -9.62 -1.15 0.29
C THR A 85 -8.29 -0.98 1.01
N TYR A 86 -7.43 -2.00 0.91
CA TYR A 86 -6.14 -2.07 1.57
C TYR A 86 -5.00 -2.32 0.58
N TYR A 87 -3.87 -1.67 0.84
CA TYR A 87 -2.56 -2.12 0.42
C TYR A 87 -1.78 -2.46 1.69
N SER A 88 -1.19 -3.64 1.80
CA SER A 88 -0.44 -4.00 3.00
C SER A 88 0.83 -4.79 2.70
N TRP A 89 1.77 -4.72 3.62
CA TRP A 89 3.01 -5.47 3.61
C TRP A 89 3.27 -6.06 4.99
N ARG A 90 3.43 -7.40 5.07
CA ARG A 90 3.72 -8.14 6.30
C ARG A 90 2.72 -7.90 7.44
N CYS A 91 1.51 -7.52 7.15
CA CYS A 91 0.44 -7.33 8.14
C CYS A 91 -0.55 -8.50 8.05
N ASP A 92 -0.52 -9.41 9.03
CA ASP A 92 -1.34 -10.63 9.01
C ASP A 92 -2.80 -10.37 9.39
N ASP A 93 -3.07 -9.45 10.32
CA ASP A 93 -4.41 -9.07 10.77
C ASP A 93 -4.70 -7.59 10.51
N ARG A 94 -4.74 -7.25 9.21
CA ARG A 94 -4.94 -5.88 8.74
C ARG A 94 -6.26 -5.26 9.18
N ASP A 95 -7.34 -6.06 9.26
CA ASP A 95 -8.66 -5.54 9.63
C ASP A 95 -8.67 -5.07 11.08
N ARG A 96 -8.15 -5.86 11.99
CA ARG A 96 -8.01 -5.49 13.40
C ARG A 96 -7.06 -4.31 13.56
N PHE A 97 -5.95 -4.33 12.84
CA PHE A 97 -4.95 -3.27 12.87
C PHE A 97 -5.56 -1.93 12.43
N VAL A 98 -6.27 -1.90 11.31
CA VAL A 98 -6.93 -0.70 10.80
C VAL A 98 -8.06 -0.24 11.71
N GLN A 99 -8.92 -1.14 12.20
CA GLN A 99 -10.02 -0.78 13.10
C GLN A 99 -9.53 -0.13 14.40
N SER A 100 -8.44 -0.62 14.98
CA SER A 100 -7.87 -0.02 16.19
C SER A 100 -7.39 1.42 15.97
N HIS A 101 -6.82 1.70 14.78
CA HIS A 101 -6.36 3.03 14.39
C HIS A 101 -7.52 3.96 14.00
N LEU A 102 -8.51 3.46 13.25
CA LEU A 102 -9.68 4.25 12.85
C LEU A 102 -10.43 4.80 14.04
N LEU A 103 -10.65 3.99 15.08
CA LEU A 103 -11.31 4.44 16.32
C LEU A 103 -10.60 5.62 16.98
N ALA A 104 -9.27 5.66 16.94
CA ALA A 104 -8.48 6.74 17.51
C ALA A 104 -8.63 8.08 16.76
N TYR A 105 -8.94 8.03 15.46
CA TYR A 105 -8.98 9.21 14.59
C TYR A 105 -10.38 9.65 14.20
N TYR A 106 -11.39 8.78 14.34
CA TYR A 106 -12.76 9.04 13.88
C TYR A 106 -13.39 10.30 14.50
N THR A 107 -13.02 10.62 15.73
CA THR A 107 -13.50 11.82 16.44
C THR A 107 -12.74 13.11 16.07
N ARG A 108 -11.62 13.00 15.37
CA ARG A 108 -10.72 14.12 15.07
C ARG A 108 -10.82 14.64 13.64
N LEU A 109 -11.34 13.82 12.72
CA LEU A 109 -11.48 14.12 11.32
C LEU A 109 -12.94 13.99 10.88
N GLU A 110 -13.38 14.90 10.02
CA GLU A 110 -14.73 14.88 9.43
C GLU A 110 -14.88 13.83 8.32
N GLY A 111 -14.20 12.73 8.44
CA GLY A 111 -14.08 11.66 7.47
C GLY A 111 -12.61 11.32 7.25
N ILE A 112 -12.35 10.11 6.82
CA ILE A 112 -11.00 9.62 6.53
C ILE A 112 -10.90 9.31 5.05
N GLY A 113 -10.02 10.02 4.34
CA GLY A 113 -9.71 9.77 2.95
C GLY A 113 -8.68 8.66 2.81
N THR A 114 -7.49 8.86 3.41
CA THR A 114 -6.43 7.85 3.44
C THR A 114 -5.85 7.75 4.84
N MET A 115 -5.58 6.53 5.26
CA MET A 115 -4.80 6.23 6.45
C MET A 115 -3.61 5.36 6.06
N ALA A 116 -2.40 5.79 6.40
CA ALA A 116 -1.18 5.02 6.27
C ALA A 116 -0.60 4.74 7.66
N VAL A 117 -0.30 3.49 7.95
CA VAL A 117 0.36 3.07 9.19
C VAL A 117 1.63 2.32 8.86
N MET A 118 2.72 2.77 9.46
CA MET A 118 4.08 2.30 9.26
C MET A 118 4.64 1.83 10.59
N LYS A 119 5.08 0.58 10.66
CA LYS A 119 5.67 0.02 11.86
C LYS A 119 7.05 -0.52 11.57
N LEU A 120 8.02 -0.09 12.35
CA LEU A 120 9.41 -0.50 12.25
C LEU A 120 9.87 -1.12 13.56
N ALA A 121 10.44 -2.30 13.51
CA ALA A 121 11.11 -2.90 14.66
C ALA A 121 12.34 -2.05 15.04
N ASN A 122 12.49 -1.74 16.33
CA ASN A 122 13.61 -0.91 16.81
C ASN A 122 14.97 -1.57 16.62
N ASN A 123 14.99 -2.91 16.45
CA ASN A 123 16.17 -3.72 16.17
C ASN A 123 16.16 -4.30 14.75
N ALA A 124 15.58 -3.59 13.78
CA ALA A 124 15.55 -4.07 12.39
C ALA A 124 16.98 -4.30 11.88
N GLU A 125 17.25 -5.52 11.44
CA GLU A 125 18.59 -5.95 10.98
C GLU A 125 18.85 -5.60 9.51
N HIS A 126 17.79 -5.40 8.72
CA HIS A 126 17.93 -5.10 7.29
C HIS A 126 18.13 -3.61 7.03
N THR A 127 18.97 -3.33 6.05
CA THR A 127 19.29 -1.98 5.59
C THR A 127 18.45 -1.61 4.35
N SER A 128 18.32 -0.32 4.07
CA SER A 128 17.68 0.15 2.83
C SER A 128 18.38 -0.40 1.58
N ARG A 129 19.70 -0.58 1.62
CA ARG A 129 20.48 -1.13 0.52
C ARG A 129 20.09 -2.58 0.21
N GLU A 130 19.97 -3.42 1.24
CA GLU A 130 19.54 -4.82 1.07
C GLU A 130 18.14 -4.92 0.46
N VAL A 131 17.22 -4.02 0.86
CA VAL A 131 15.89 -3.95 0.24
C VAL A 131 15.97 -3.57 -1.24
N PHE A 132 16.81 -2.59 -1.60
CA PHE A 132 17.00 -2.24 -3.01
C PHE A 132 17.65 -3.38 -3.80
N ASP A 133 18.67 -4.02 -3.26
CA ASP A 133 19.35 -5.15 -3.92
C ASP A 133 18.42 -6.36 -4.11
N GLU A 134 17.48 -6.58 -3.18
CA GLU A 134 16.48 -7.65 -3.27
C GLU A 134 15.41 -7.37 -4.34
N PHE A 135 14.83 -6.14 -4.31
CA PHE A 135 13.65 -5.82 -5.12
C PHE A 135 13.95 -5.09 -6.44
N ALA A 136 15.15 -4.51 -6.59
CA ALA A 136 15.58 -3.84 -7.80
C ALA A 136 17.07 -4.12 -8.07
N PRO A 137 17.48 -5.38 -8.28
CA PRO A 137 18.87 -5.72 -8.56
C PRO A 137 19.35 -5.03 -9.84
N LEU A 138 20.48 -4.35 -9.75
CA LEU A 138 21.07 -3.57 -10.85
C LEU A 138 21.28 -4.39 -12.14
N GLU A 139 21.57 -5.68 -12.01
CA GLU A 139 21.82 -6.58 -13.12
C GLU A 139 20.56 -6.95 -13.92
N GLU A 140 19.40 -6.96 -13.28
CA GLU A 140 18.15 -7.38 -13.92
C GLU A 140 17.34 -6.23 -14.53
N GLY A 141 17.60 -4.98 -14.14
CA GLY A 141 16.91 -3.78 -14.64
C GLY A 141 15.39 -3.75 -14.39
N VAL A 142 14.88 -4.65 -13.56
CA VAL A 142 13.44 -4.84 -13.29
C VAL A 142 13.19 -4.81 -11.78
N VAL A 143 12.10 -4.17 -11.39
CA VAL A 143 11.62 -4.21 -10.00
C VAL A 143 10.88 -5.52 -9.77
N LYS A 144 11.32 -6.32 -8.79
CA LYS A 144 10.64 -7.55 -8.40
C LYS A 144 9.38 -7.24 -7.60
N THR A 145 8.24 -7.68 -8.10
CA THR A 145 6.94 -7.50 -7.42
C THR A 145 6.54 -8.75 -6.68
N GLN A 146 6.21 -8.60 -5.40
CA GLN A 146 5.59 -9.65 -4.57
C GLN A 146 4.16 -9.22 -4.23
N ILE A 147 3.18 -9.97 -4.72
CA ILE A 147 1.77 -9.70 -4.46
C ILE A 147 1.23 -10.75 -3.50
N PRO A 148 0.81 -10.35 -2.29
CA PRO A 148 0.16 -11.26 -1.36
C PRO A 148 -1.19 -11.72 -1.94
N LEU A 149 -1.30 -12.99 -2.32
CA LEU A 149 -2.51 -13.52 -2.94
C LEU A 149 -3.76 -13.39 -2.05
N ARG A 150 -3.58 -13.40 -0.74
CA ARG A 150 -4.67 -13.22 0.24
C ARG A 150 -5.39 -11.88 0.07
N GLU A 151 -4.69 -10.83 -0.35
CA GLU A 151 -5.25 -9.50 -0.51
C GLU A 151 -6.06 -9.34 -1.80
N MET A 152 -5.82 -10.22 -2.76
CA MET A 152 -6.48 -10.23 -4.05
C MET A 152 -7.67 -11.21 -4.14
N CYS A 153 -7.85 -12.04 -3.11
CA CYS A 153 -8.90 -13.04 -3.05
C CYS A 153 -10.02 -12.60 -2.11
N PRO A 154 -11.29 -12.89 -2.43
CA PRO A 154 -12.40 -12.70 -1.49
C PRO A 154 -12.14 -13.44 -0.18
N LEU A 155 -12.57 -12.85 0.93
CA LEU A 155 -12.46 -13.42 2.27
C LEU A 155 -13.00 -14.86 2.30
N GLY A 156 -12.17 -15.80 2.77
CA GLY A 156 -12.57 -17.18 3.04
C GLY A 156 -12.24 -18.21 1.96
N ASP A 157 -11.82 -17.80 0.78
CA ASP A 157 -11.45 -18.77 -0.26
C ASP A 157 -9.98 -19.22 -0.11
N PRO A 158 -9.71 -20.54 -0.18
CA PRO A 158 -8.34 -21.01 -0.24
C PRO A 158 -7.68 -20.51 -1.53
N VAL A 159 -6.45 -20.03 -1.41
CA VAL A 159 -5.68 -19.53 -2.54
C VAL A 159 -5.43 -20.65 -3.55
N ALA A 160 -6.10 -20.61 -4.69
CA ALA A 160 -6.00 -21.61 -5.75
C ALA A 160 -5.11 -21.12 -6.91
N ARG A 161 -4.51 -22.07 -7.66
CA ARG A 161 -3.71 -21.76 -8.87
C ARG A 161 -4.49 -20.93 -9.91
N SER A 162 -5.80 -21.14 -10.01
CA SER A 162 -6.68 -20.37 -10.91
C SER A 162 -6.79 -18.90 -10.52
N GLN A 163 -6.75 -18.58 -9.23
CA GLN A 163 -6.75 -17.23 -8.72
C GLN A 163 -5.42 -16.53 -9.01
N ALA A 164 -4.30 -17.21 -8.77
CA ALA A 164 -2.98 -16.71 -9.12
C ALA A 164 -2.86 -16.38 -10.62
N ARG A 165 -3.33 -17.29 -11.50
CA ARG A 165 -3.37 -17.05 -12.95
C ARG A 165 -4.24 -15.87 -13.35
N ARG A 166 -5.37 -15.66 -12.66
CA ARG A 166 -6.26 -14.52 -12.93
C ARG A 166 -5.62 -13.19 -12.52
N ILE A 167 -4.88 -13.18 -11.41
CA ILE A 167 -4.09 -12.01 -10.97
C ILE A 167 -2.98 -11.71 -11.97
N LEU A 168 -2.20 -12.72 -12.38
CA LEU A 168 -1.13 -12.56 -13.37
C LEU A 168 -1.66 -11.99 -14.69
N ARG A 169 -2.77 -12.50 -15.22
CA ARG A 169 -3.38 -11.92 -16.44
C ARG A 169 -3.72 -10.44 -16.27
N ARG A 170 -4.26 -10.04 -15.12
CA ARG A 170 -4.57 -8.63 -14.85
C ARG A 170 -3.32 -7.75 -14.73
N LEU A 171 -2.18 -8.32 -14.35
CA LEU A 171 -0.90 -7.61 -14.34
C LEU A 171 -0.35 -7.39 -15.75
N ASP A 172 -0.63 -8.30 -16.68
CA ASP A 172 -0.19 -8.22 -18.08
C ASP A 172 -1.08 -7.29 -18.93
N GLU A 173 -2.31 -6.99 -18.48
CA GLU A 173 -3.27 -6.13 -19.20
C GLU A 173 -2.98 -4.62 -19.05
N PHE A 174 -2.00 -4.24 -18.22
CA PHE A 174 -1.57 -2.88 -17.94
C PHE A 174 -0.03 -2.79 -18.03
#